data_9d7820b17faefaa7018fa36d2de8432b
#
_entry.id   9d7820b17faefaa7018fa36d2de8432b
#
_cell.length_a   1.000
_cell.length_b   1.000
_cell.length_c   1.000
_cell.angle_alpha   90.00
_cell.angle_beta   90.00
_cell.angle_gamma   90.00
#
_symmetry.space_group_name_H-M   'P 1'
#
loop_
_entity.id
_entity.type
_entity.pdbx_description
1 polymer ?
#
loop_
_entity_poly.entity_id
_entity_poly.type
_entity_poly.pdbx_seq_one_letter_code
_entity_poly.pdbx_strand_id
1 'polypeptide(L)'
;MRLQIGQYDFERVCAIEPVKNSDGSISEFMPQSRYRNAGRILLNRHGAGPFCKFKITNGRKVCGVYAITVEDRVKYIGECTDLSSRYNVGYGTISPRNCFVGGQETNCRLNNLILLAARGGARLSLWFLPTDEYKAVEHELRASEKPEWNRR
;
A
#
# COMPACT_ATOMS: atom_id res chain seq x y z
N MET A 1 -19.78 -1.36 6.13
CA MET A 1 -19.00 -0.84 7.25
C MET A 1 -18.33 0.46 6.83
N ARG A 2 -18.34 1.44 7.71
CA ARG A 2 -17.83 2.78 7.48
C ARG A 2 -16.77 3.13 8.51
N LEU A 3 -15.85 4.00 8.12
CA LEU A 3 -14.83 4.56 9.00
C LEU A 3 -14.80 6.07 8.81
N GLN A 4 -15.02 6.81 9.89
CA GLN A 4 -14.91 8.26 9.84
C GLN A 4 -13.47 8.69 10.10
N ILE A 5 -12.92 9.47 9.16
CA ILE A 5 -11.60 10.09 9.27
C ILE A 5 -11.81 11.58 9.05
N GLY A 6 -11.55 12.39 10.08
CA GLY A 6 -11.90 13.81 10.03
C GLY A 6 -13.39 13.96 9.83
N GLN A 7 -13.79 14.75 8.84
CA GLN A 7 -15.20 14.96 8.49
C GLN A 7 -15.71 14.01 7.41
N TYR A 8 -14.90 13.04 6.97
CA TYR A 8 -15.22 12.19 5.83
C TYR A 8 -15.55 10.77 6.24
N ASP A 9 -16.52 10.18 5.54
CA ASP A 9 -16.94 8.79 5.74
C ASP A 9 -16.33 7.91 4.66
N PHE A 10 -15.44 7.01 5.06
CA PHE A 10 -14.79 6.03 4.17
C PHE A 10 -15.57 4.71 4.20
N GLU A 11 -15.73 4.10 3.03
CA GLU A 11 -16.31 2.76 2.91
C GLU A 11 -15.23 1.70 3.05
N ARG A 12 -15.54 0.61 3.72
CA ARG A 12 -14.64 -0.54 3.75
C ARG A 12 -14.59 -1.21 2.38
N VAL A 13 -13.39 -1.42 1.86
CA VAL A 13 -13.18 -2.13 0.59
C VAL A 13 -12.99 -3.63 0.86
N CYS A 14 -11.95 -3.97 1.61
CA CYS A 14 -11.61 -5.36 1.91
C CYS A 14 -10.51 -5.42 2.98
N ALA A 15 -10.24 -6.63 3.46
CA ALA A 15 -9.00 -6.89 4.18
C ALA A 15 -7.83 -6.88 3.20
N ILE A 16 -6.65 -6.49 3.68
CA ILE A 16 -5.39 -6.66 2.95
C ILE A 16 -4.74 -7.93 3.49
N GLU A 17 -4.72 -8.99 2.69
CA GLU A 17 -4.25 -10.31 3.10
C GLU A 17 -3.14 -10.77 2.15
N PRO A 18 -1.87 -10.62 2.55
CA PRO A 18 -0.76 -11.15 1.76
C PRO A 18 -0.87 -12.65 1.51
N VAL A 19 -0.42 -13.07 0.33
CA VAL A 19 -0.41 -14.48 -0.05
C VAL A 19 0.42 -15.28 0.95
N LYS A 20 -0.09 -16.46 1.34
CA LYS A 20 0.56 -17.35 2.29
C LYS A 20 1.09 -18.60 1.62
N ASN A 21 2.16 -19.15 2.21
CA ASN A 21 2.67 -20.47 1.89
C ASN A 21 1.74 -21.53 2.46
N SER A 22 1.95 -22.80 2.08
CA SER A 22 1.13 -23.93 2.56
C SER A 22 1.21 -24.12 4.08
N ASP A 23 2.30 -23.70 4.71
CA ASP A 23 2.48 -23.79 6.17
C ASP A 23 1.85 -22.61 6.94
N GLY A 24 1.18 -21.68 6.25
CA GLY A 24 0.53 -20.54 6.85
C GLY A 24 1.41 -19.31 7.02
N SER A 25 2.71 -19.39 6.75
CA SER A 25 3.60 -18.24 6.76
C SER A 25 3.34 -17.36 5.54
N ILE A 26 3.68 -16.06 5.65
CA ILE A 26 3.52 -15.15 4.54
C ILE A 26 4.59 -15.40 3.49
N SER A 27 4.16 -15.55 2.24
CA SER A 27 5.05 -15.76 1.11
C SER A 27 5.87 -14.49 0.84
N GLU A 28 7.18 -14.64 0.73
CA GLU A 28 8.09 -13.54 0.44
C GLU A 28 8.57 -13.58 -1.00
N PHE A 29 8.73 -12.39 -1.59
CA PHE A 29 9.15 -12.24 -2.97
C PHE A 29 10.31 -11.26 -3.05
N MET A 30 11.28 -11.57 -3.91
CA MET A 30 12.49 -10.78 -4.10
C MET A 30 12.68 -10.53 -5.61
N PRO A 31 11.90 -9.58 -6.20
CA PRO A 31 11.91 -9.36 -7.64
C PRO A 31 13.17 -8.69 -8.18
N GLN A 32 14.01 -8.16 -7.30
CA GLN A 32 15.18 -7.34 -7.68
C GLN A 32 16.10 -8.06 -8.67
N SER A 33 16.32 -9.36 -8.48
CA SER A 33 17.23 -10.15 -9.31
C SER A 33 16.78 -10.26 -10.77
N ARG A 34 15.52 -10.02 -11.04
CA ARG A 34 14.96 -10.10 -12.39
C ARG A 34 15.09 -8.81 -13.19
N TYR A 35 15.61 -7.73 -12.57
CA TYR A 35 15.77 -6.48 -13.27
C TYR A 35 16.98 -6.55 -14.19
N ARG A 36 16.75 -6.21 -15.48
CA ARG A 36 17.79 -6.25 -16.50
C ARG A 36 19.03 -5.42 -16.13
N ASN A 37 18.83 -4.28 -15.48
CA ASN A 37 19.90 -3.35 -15.12
C ASN A 37 20.39 -3.52 -13.67
N ALA A 38 20.12 -4.67 -13.03
CA ALA A 38 20.44 -4.90 -11.64
C ALA A 38 21.93 -4.69 -11.31
N GLY A 39 22.81 -4.97 -12.26
CA GLY A 39 24.25 -4.75 -12.06
C GLY A 39 24.74 -3.33 -12.31
N ARG A 40 23.88 -2.44 -12.76
CA ARG A 40 24.25 -1.07 -13.18
C ARG A 40 23.63 0.01 -12.32
N ILE A 41 22.52 -0.26 -11.66
CA ILE A 41 21.76 0.71 -10.87
C ILE A 41 21.66 0.19 -9.44
N LEU A 42 21.85 1.09 -8.48
CA LEU A 42 21.73 0.73 -7.07
C LEU A 42 20.29 0.54 -6.66
N LEU A 43 20.06 -0.32 -5.68
CA LEU A 43 18.77 -0.41 -5.01
C LEU A 43 18.43 0.94 -4.37
N ASN A 44 17.15 1.31 -4.40
CA ASN A 44 16.72 2.44 -3.59
C ASN A 44 16.67 2.00 -2.11
N ARG A 45 16.50 2.95 -1.20
CA ARG A 45 16.59 2.68 0.25
C ARG A 45 15.52 1.71 0.77
N HIS A 46 14.47 1.43 -0.02
CA HIS A 46 13.42 0.47 0.33
C HIS A 46 13.39 -0.74 -0.60
N GLY A 47 14.32 -0.81 -1.55
CA GLY A 47 14.32 -1.82 -2.60
C GLY A 47 14.86 -3.19 -2.19
N ALA A 48 15.45 -3.32 -1.02
CA ALA A 48 16.02 -4.59 -0.56
C ALA A 48 14.95 -5.63 -0.20
N GLY A 49 13.74 -5.21 0.12
CA GLY A 49 12.67 -6.10 0.54
C GLY A 49 12.91 -6.70 1.93
N PRO A 50 12.33 -7.85 2.25
CA PRO A 50 11.47 -8.66 1.38
C PRO A 50 10.10 -8.03 1.12
N PHE A 51 9.41 -8.57 0.10
CA PHE A 51 8.09 -8.10 -0.29
C PHE A 51 7.06 -9.22 -0.22
N CYS A 52 5.80 -8.86 -0.01
CA CYS A 52 4.66 -9.76 -0.11
C CYS A 52 3.87 -9.49 -1.39
N LYS A 53 2.94 -10.35 -1.71
CA LYS A 53 1.95 -10.13 -2.77
C LYS A 53 0.56 -10.15 -2.20
N PHE A 54 -0.27 -9.23 -2.67
CA PHE A 54 -1.69 -9.23 -2.34
C PHE A 54 -2.47 -8.58 -3.48
N LYS A 55 -3.75 -8.91 -3.55
CA LYS A 55 -4.72 -8.24 -4.41
C LYS A 55 -5.89 -7.80 -3.57
N ILE A 56 -6.47 -6.68 -3.92
CA ILE A 56 -7.70 -6.24 -3.28
C ILE A 56 -8.90 -6.77 -4.04
N THR A 57 -9.94 -7.11 -3.29
CA THR A 57 -11.26 -7.41 -3.84
C THR A 57 -12.12 -6.14 -3.78
N ASN A 58 -13.15 -6.07 -4.62
CA ASN A 58 -14.05 -4.92 -4.67
C ASN A 58 -13.35 -3.59 -4.96
N GLY A 59 -12.17 -3.63 -5.59
CA GLY A 59 -11.50 -2.43 -6.05
C GLY A 59 -12.25 -1.77 -7.20
N ARG A 60 -12.14 -0.44 -7.29
CA ARG A 60 -12.84 0.33 -8.31
C ARG A 60 -11.85 1.15 -9.13
N LYS A 61 -12.20 1.37 -10.41
CA LYS A 61 -11.41 2.19 -11.32
C LYS A 61 -11.89 3.64 -11.25
N VAL A 62 -11.89 4.18 -10.05
CA VAL A 62 -12.34 5.56 -9.79
C VAL A 62 -11.30 6.29 -8.95
N CYS A 63 -11.30 7.61 -9.04
CA CYS A 63 -10.43 8.44 -8.24
C CYS A 63 -11.00 8.64 -6.83
N GLY A 64 -10.10 8.83 -5.89
CA GLY A 64 -10.47 9.06 -4.50
C GLY A 64 -9.30 9.00 -3.55
N VAL A 65 -9.64 8.98 -2.28
CA VAL A 65 -8.70 8.87 -1.17
C VAL A 65 -8.87 7.51 -0.52
N TYR A 66 -7.77 6.85 -0.22
CA TYR A 66 -7.81 5.58 0.48
C TYR A 66 -7.08 5.67 1.81
N ALA A 67 -7.43 4.79 2.72
CA ALA A 67 -6.76 4.65 4.01
C ALA A 67 -6.49 3.19 4.30
N ILE A 68 -5.34 2.93 4.92
CA ILE A 68 -5.01 1.61 5.44
C ILE A 68 -5.09 1.69 6.96
N THR A 69 -5.84 0.78 7.56
CA THR A 69 -5.86 0.60 9.01
C THR A 69 -5.13 -0.69 9.38
N VAL A 70 -4.37 -0.60 10.47
CA VAL A 70 -3.77 -1.77 11.13
C VAL A 70 -4.47 -1.88 12.48
N GLU A 71 -5.13 -3.00 12.72
CA GLU A 71 -6.15 -3.11 13.73
C GLU A 71 -7.20 -2.00 13.48
N ASP A 72 -7.44 -1.13 14.42
CA ASP A 72 -8.42 -0.05 14.25
C ASP A 72 -7.77 1.33 14.07
N ARG A 73 -6.47 1.38 13.81
CA ARG A 73 -5.73 2.62 13.66
C ARG A 73 -5.41 2.94 12.22
N VAL A 74 -5.67 4.17 11.81
CA VAL A 74 -5.28 4.67 10.49
C VAL A 74 -3.77 4.81 10.46
N LYS A 75 -3.11 4.04 9.59
CA LYS A 75 -1.66 4.05 9.43
C LYS A 75 -1.20 4.79 8.19
N TYR A 76 -2.01 4.82 7.15
CA TYR A 76 -1.65 5.44 5.88
C TYR A 76 -2.86 6.06 5.20
N ILE A 77 -2.69 7.23 4.63
CA ILE A 77 -3.68 7.91 3.79
C ILE A 77 -3.01 8.27 2.48
N GLY A 78 -3.64 7.92 1.37
CA GLY A 78 -3.13 8.22 0.05
C GLY A 78 -4.26 8.56 -0.92
N GLU A 79 -3.89 8.97 -2.12
CA GLU A 79 -4.84 9.29 -3.17
C GLU A 79 -4.53 8.50 -4.44
N CYS A 80 -5.54 8.30 -5.26
CA CYS A 80 -5.41 7.56 -6.51
C CYS A 80 -6.43 8.02 -7.53
N THR A 81 -6.12 7.74 -8.79
CA THR A 81 -7.07 7.89 -9.90
C THR A 81 -7.77 6.57 -10.23
N ASP A 82 -7.17 5.46 -9.80
CA ASP A 82 -7.68 4.10 -10.02
C ASP A 82 -7.24 3.23 -8.84
N LEU A 83 -8.18 2.94 -7.95
CA LEU A 83 -7.89 2.20 -6.73
C LEU A 83 -7.41 0.78 -7.02
N SER A 84 -8.05 0.09 -7.98
CA SER A 84 -7.68 -1.27 -8.34
C SER A 84 -6.23 -1.35 -8.82
N SER A 85 -5.84 -0.43 -9.71
CA SER A 85 -4.49 -0.39 -10.25
C SER A 85 -3.46 -0.04 -9.17
N ARG A 86 -3.78 0.93 -8.32
CA ARG A 86 -2.87 1.37 -7.24
C ARG A 86 -2.47 0.22 -6.34
N TYR A 87 -3.40 -0.67 -6.01
CA TYR A 87 -3.16 -1.78 -5.12
C TYR A 87 -2.71 -3.05 -5.83
N ASN A 88 -3.40 -3.46 -6.89
CA ASN A 88 -3.11 -4.74 -7.55
C ASN A 88 -1.84 -4.70 -8.41
N VAL A 89 -1.52 -3.56 -9.01
CA VAL A 89 -0.34 -3.40 -9.85
C VAL A 89 0.77 -2.66 -9.12
N GLY A 90 0.42 -1.71 -8.23
CA GLY A 90 1.38 -0.91 -7.48
C GLY A 90 1.86 -1.58 -6.19
N TYR A 91 1.09 -1.41 -5.12
CA TYR A 91 1.53 -1.86 -3.78
C TYR A 91 1.54 -3.38 -3.62
N GLY A 92 0.60 -4.07 -4.24
CA GLY A 92 0.43 -5.52 -4.07
C GLY A 92 1.30 -6.38 -4.96
N THR A 93 1.99 -5.79 -5.92
CA THR A 93 2.89 -6.50 -6.84
C THR A 93 4.08 -5.61 -7.17
N ILE A 94 5.16 -5.75 -6.42
CA ILE A 94 6.35 -4.93 -6.62
C ILE A 94 7.06 -5.38 -7.91
N SER A 95 7.23 -4.44 -8.83
CA SER A 95 8.00 -4.70 -10.06
C SER A 95 9.50 -4.64 -9.76
N PRO A 96 10.32 -5.39 -10.52
CA PRO A 96 11.77 -5.33 -10.35
C PRO A 96 12.34 -3.90 -10.41
N ARG A 97 11.87 -3.09 -11.36
CA ARG A 97 12.33 -1.71 -11.51
C ARG A 97 12.08 -0.86 -10.27
N ASN A 98 10.98 -1.05 -9.58
CA ASN A 98 10.63 -0.22 -8.41
C ASN A 98 11.59 -0.39 -7.24
N CYS A 99 12.39 -1.43 -7.26
CA CYS A 99 13.40 -1.69 -6.20
C CYS A 99 14.66 -0.84 -6.37
N PHE A 100 14.85 -0.19 -7.51
CA PHE A 100 16.09 0.51 -7.84
C PHE A 100 15.90 2.02 -7.88
N VAL A 101 17.00 2.75 -7.79
CA VAL A 101 17.00 4.21 -7.90
C VAL A 101 16.32 4.62 -9.21
N GLY A 102 15.39 5.55 -9.14
CA GLY A 102 14.56 5.98 -10.26
C GLY A 102 13.22 5.25 -10.36
N GLY A 103 13.04 4.15 -9.64
CA GLY A 103 11.75 3.47 -9.52
C GLY A 103 10.90 4.07 -8.40
N GLN A 104 9.73 3.48 -8.17
CA GLN A 104 8.79 3.99 -7.20
C GLN A 104 9.04 3.39 -5.81
N GLU A 105 9.94 4.00 -5.07
CA GLU A 105 10.32 3.51 -3.74
C GLU A 105 9.17 3.50 -2.72
N THR A 106 8.13 4.34 -2.91
CA THR A 106 6.97 4.34 -2.03
C THR A 106 6.22 3.01 -2.10
N ASN A 107 6.14 2.40 -3.29
CA ASN A 107 5.51 1.08 -3.43
C ASN A 107 6.27 0.04 -2.61
N CYS A 108 7.59 0.05 -2.67
CA CYS A 108 8.44 -0.86 -1.91
C CYS A 108 8.26 -0.65 -0.41
N ARG A 109 8.31 0.60 0.03
CA ARG A 109 8.19 0.95 1.45
C ARG A 109 6.85 0.49 2.01
N LEU A 110 5.76 0.82 1.32
CA LEU A 110 4.42 0.49 1.81
C LEU A 110 4.18 -1.02 1.81
N ASN A 111 4.62 -1.72 0.76
CA ASN A 111 4.52 -3.17 0.69
C ASN A 111 5.26 -3.83 1.87
N ASN A 112 6.48 -3.36 2.16
CA ASN A 112 7.27 -3.90 3.27
C ASN A 112 6.59 -3.64 4.63
N LEU A 113 6.02 -2.46 4.84
CA LEU A 113 5.27 -2.15 6.05
C LEU A 113 4.05 -3.08 6.22
N ILE A 114 3.35 -3.34 5.13
CA ILE A 114 2.22 -4.28 5.12
C ILE A 114 2.69 -5.69 5.47
N LEU A 115 3.80 -6.15 4.87
CA LEU A 115 4.37 -7.46 5.18
C LEU A 115 4.70 -7.59 6.67
N LEU A 116 5.37 -6.59 7.23
CA LEU A 116 5.77 -6.63 8.64
C LEU A 116 4.56 -6.65 9.58
N ALA A 117 3.54 -5.85 9.30
CA ALA A 117 2.31 -5.85 10.09
C ALA A 117 1.58 -7.20 10.01
N ALA A 118 1.44 -7.74 8.79
CA ALA A 118 0.78 -9.02 8.58
C ALA A 118 1.56 -10.17 9.22
N ARG A 119 2.89 -10.14 9.15
CA ARG A 119 3.76 -11.13 9.79
C ARG A 119 3.59 -11.11 11.31
N GLY A 120 3.34 -9.96 11.90
CA GLY A 120 3.04 -9.80 13.32
C GLY A 120 1.63 -10.22 13.70
N GLY A 121 0.82 -10.71 12.77
CA GLY A 121 -0.55 -11.17 13.04
C GLY A 121 -1.60 -10.05 13.06
N ALA A 122 -1.25 -8.84 12.67
CA ALA A 122 -2.18 -7.72 12.67
C ALA A 122 -3.20 -7.83 11.54
N ARG A 123 -4.39 -7.29 11.77
CA ARG A 123 -5.44 -7.18 10.75
C ARG A 123 -5.26 -5.87 9.99
N LEU A 124 -5.16 -5.97 8.67
CA LEU A 124 -5.07 -4.81 7.80
C LEU A 124 -6.35 -4.69 6.99
N SER A 125 -6.87 -3.48 6.90
CA SER A 125 -8.06 -3.19 6.11
C SER A 125 -7.84 -1.98 5.22
N LEU A 126 -8.49 -2.01 4.06
CA LEU A 126 -8.48 -0.92 3.09
C LEU A 126 -9.83 -0.22 3.11
N TRP A 127 -9.79 1.10 3.15
CA TRP A 127 -10.94 1.99 3.16
C TRP A 127 -10.85 2.97 2.00
N PHE A 128 -11.98 3.41 1.47
CA PHE A 128 -11.98 4.28 0.29
C PHE A 128 -13.08 5.33 0.36
N LEU A 129 -12.72 6.52 -0.06
CA LEU A 129 -13.61 7.66 -0.24
C LEU A 129 -13.54 8.11 -1.71
N PRO A 130 -14.54 7.76 -2.55
CA PRO A 130 -14.58 8.28 -3.91
C PRO A 130 -14.79 9.79 -3.91
N THR A 131 -13.95 10.51 -4.60
CA THR A 131 -14.08 11.96 -4.73
C THR A 131 -13.21 12.47 -5.87
N ASP A 132 -13.70 13.46 -6.61
CA ASP A 132 -12.92 14.14 -7.63
C ASP A 132 -11.88 15.09 -7.01
N GLU A 133 -12.08 15.49 -5.77
CA GLU A 133 -11.18 16.39 -5.04
C GLU A 133 -10.12 15.62 -4.23
N TYR A 134 -9.70 14.48 -4.75
CA TYR A 134 -8.85 13.55 -4.03
C TYR A 134 -7.52 14.16 -3.55
N LYS A 135 -6.91 15.06 -4.32
CA LYS A 135 -5.65 15.68 -3.92
C LYS A 135 -5.84 16.62 -2.73
N ALA A 136 -6.88 17.44 -2.76
CA ALA A 136 -7.17 18.38 -1.68
C ALA A 136 -7.56 17.66 -0.39
N VAL A 137 -8.41 16.65 -0.50
CA VAL A 137 -8.88 15.87 0.64
C VAL A 137 -7.72 15.07 1.26
N GLU A 138 -6.90 14.43 0.45
CA GLU A 138 -5.74 13.69 0.94
C GLU A 138 -4.76 14.60 1.66
N HIS A 139 -4.48 15.78 1.10
CA HIS A 139 -3.59 16.76 1.72
C HIS A 139 -4.13 17.20 3.08
N GLU A 140 -5.42 17.53 3.16
CA GLU A 140 -6.09 17.92 4.40
C GLU A 140 -5.97 16.83 5.47
N LEU A 141 -6.30 15.59 5.12
CA LEU A 141 -6.29 14.48 6.06
C LEU A 141 -4.89 14.11 6.53
N ARG A 142 -3.90 14.15 5.64
CA ARG A 142 -2.52 13.90 6.05
C ARG A 142 -2.04 14.94 7.05
N ALA A 143 -2.42 16.19 6.86
CA ALA A 143 -2.02 17.27 7.75
C ALA A 143 -2.68 17.16 9.12
N SER A 144 -3.95 16.78 9.18
CA SER A 144 -4.71 16.69 10.44
C SER A 144 -4.47 15.37 11.18
N GLU A 145 -4.44 14.25 10.49
CA GLU A 145 -4.33 12.92 11.11
C GLU A 145 -2.89 12.48 11.35
N LYS A 146 -1.96 12.95 10.52
CA LYS A 146 -0.52 12.61 10.58
C LYS A 146 -0.29 11.11 10.75
N PRO A 147 -0.78 10.26 9.81
CA PRO A 147 -0.64 8.81 9.97
C PRO A 147 0.84 8.41 10.01
N GLU A 148 1.11 7.39 10.80
CA GLU A 148 2.49 6.94 11.07
C GLU A 148 3.26 6.53 9.82
N TRP A 149 2.59 5.92 8.86
CA TRP A 149 3.24 5.43 7.63
C TRP A 149 3.38 6.49 6.54
N ASN A 150 2.74 7.62 6.68
CA ASN A 150 2.96 8.72 5.76
C ASN A 150 4.27 9.42 6.07
N ARG A 151 5.00 9.81 5.03
CA ARG A 151 6.18 10.65 5.20
C ARG A 151 5.77 12.08 5.51
N ARG A 152 6.53 12.71 6.35
CA ARG A 152 6.34 14.12 6.73
C ARG A 152 7.23 15.02 5.89
#